data_886548dddb057f4e536c6612c2fa02db
#
_entry.id   886548dddb057f4e536c6612c2fa02db
#
_cell.length_a   1.000
_cell.length_b   1.000
_cell.length_c   1.000
_cell.angle_alpha   90.00
_cell.angle_beta   90.00
_cell.angle_gamma   90.00
#
_symmetry.space_group_name_H-M   'P 1'
#
loop_
_entity.id
_entity.type
_entity.pdbx_description
1 polymer ?
#
loop_
_entity_poly.entity_id
_entity_poly.type
_entity_poly.pdbx_seq_one_letter_code
_entity_poly.pdbx_strand_id
1 'polypeptide(L)'
;MNEKYELASVEEALEDLKAGKFVVVVDDEDRENEGDLVMAAQFATPESVNFMLKYGRGVLCTPITNQRCHELGLAHQVESNTSMLGTPFTVTVDKLEGCTTGVSSHDRAATIRALADPTSTPETFGRPGHINPLYAQDRGVLVRAGHTEASVDMCRLAGLYPTATLIEILNEDGTMARMPQLQVFAKEHGLKIMTIKDLIAYRLKMESLVEKGEEVDMPTKYGHFHLIPFRQKSGGLEHIALIKGEWKDDEPVLVRVHSSCATGDIFGSERCDCGDQLHKALEMVEKEGRGVVLYLNQEGSGIGLMAKIAAYKLQEEGYDTVDANVHLGYDPDQRDYGVGAQILRMLGVRKMRLMTNNPVKRVGLEAYGLEITENVPIEITPNPYNERYLRTKKDRMGHTLHFNK
;
A
#
# COMPACT_ATOMS: atom_id res chain seq x y z
N MET A 1 30.19 -4.39 -4.91
CA MET A 1 29.95 -4.13 -6.34
C MET A 1 28.45 -4.16 -6.52
N ASN A 2 27.83 -3.02 -6.78
CA ASN A 2 26.40 -3.01 -7.11
C ASN A 2 26.26 -3.64 -8.50
N GLU A 3 25.84 -4.89 -8.56
CA GLU A 3 25.40 -5.50 -9.80
C GLU A 3 24.20 -4.66 -10.29
N LYS A 4 24.38 -4.04 -11.45
CA LYS A 4 23.32 -3.26 -12.08
C LYS A 4 22.42 -4.26 -12.80
N TYR A 5 21.30 -4.60 -12.16
CA TYR A 5 20.28 -5.46 -12.76
C TYR A 5 19.69 -4.82 -14.02
N GLU A 6 19.39 -5.65 -15.02
CA GLU A 6 18.72 -5.20 -16.24
C GLU A 6 17.22 -5.13 -15.98
N LEU A 7 16.70 -3.89 -15.86
CA LEU A 7 15.28 -3.59 -15.61
C LEU A 7 14.69 -2.89 -16.83
N ALA A 8 13.47 -3.25 -17.18
CA ALA A 8 12.71 -2.57 -18.22
C ALA A 8 12.06 -1.30 -17.63
N SER A 9 11.83 -0.30 -18.49
CA SER A 9 10.98 0.82 -18.16
C SER A 9 9.52 0.36 -17.98
N VAL A 10 8.71 1.18 -17.29
CA VAL A 10 7.28 0.89 -17.14
C VAL A 10 6.60 0.84 -18.51
N GLU A 11 6.94 1.77 -19.40
CA GLU A 11 6.39 1.81 -20.76
C GLU A 11 6.67 0.52 -21.53
N GLU A 12 7.90 0.01 -21.48
CA GLU A 12 8.27 -1.25 -22.15
C GLU A 12 7.54 -2.46 -21.58
N ALA A 13 7.32 -2.49 -20.24
CA ALA A 13 6.55 -3.53 -19.58
C ALA A 13 5.06 -3.47 -19.96
N LEU A 14 4.49 -2.26 -20.05
CA LEU A 14 3.10 -2.05 -20.48
C LEU A 14 2.88 -2.48 -21.94
N GLU A 15 3.83 -2.23 -22.85
CA GLU A 15 3.74 -2.67 -24.25
C GLU A 15 3.79 -4.21 -24.35
N ASP A 16 4.62 -4.89 -23.56
CA ASP A 16 4.63 -6.36 -23.55
C ASP A 16 3.32 -6.92 -22.98
N LEU A 17 2.79 -6.33 -21.90
CA LEU A 17 1.50 -6.73 -21.33
C LEU A 17 0.35 -6.54 -22.33
N LYS A 18 0.35 -5.43 -23.05
CA LYS A 18 -0.62 -5.10 -24.10
C LYS A 18 -0.54 -6.07 -25.29
N ALA A 19 0.64 -6.58 -25.57
CA ALA A 19 0.86 -7.62 -26.58
C ALA A 19 0.50 -9.04 -26.09
N GLY A 20 -0.03 -9.20 -24.88
CA GLY A 20 -0.39 -10.49 -24.30
C GLY A 20 0.80 -11.32 -23.81
N LYS A 21 1.96 -10.68 -23.59
CA LYS A 21 3.15 -11.32 -23.05
C LYS A 21 3.19 -11.26 -21.53
N PHE A 22 4.05 -12.07 -20.94
CA PHE A 22 4.39 -12.00 -19.53
C PHE A 22 5.37 -10.87 -19.23
N VAL A 23 5.23 -10.32 -18.05
CA VAL A 23 6.21 -9.43 -17.40
C VAL A 23 6.53 -9.99 -16.03
N VAL A 24 7.79 -10.00 -15.63
CA VAL A 24 8.19 -10.28 -14.26
C VAL A 24 8.09 -8.98 -13.47
N VAL A 25 7.25 -8.97 -12.46
CA VAL A 25 7.06 -7.81 -11.57
C VAL A 25 7.69 -8.13 -10.22
N VAL A 26 8.54 -7.25 -9.71
CA VAL A 26 9.24 -7.44 -8.43
C VAL A 26 8.88 -6.33 -7.46
N ASP A 27 8.70 -6.69 -6.20
CA ASP A 27 8.47 -5.75 -5.11
C ASP A 27 9.77 -5.37 -4.37
N ASP A 28 9.62 -4.59 -3.31
CA ASP A 28 10.74 -4.08 -2.52
C ASP A 28 11.37 -5.20 -1.67
N GLU A 29 12.71 -5.13 -1.48
CA GLU A 29 13.46 -6.07 -0.64
C GLU A 29 12.98 -6.09 0.82
N ASP A 30 12.46 -4.97 1.29
CA ASP A 30 11.94 -4.81 2.66
C ASP A 30 10.46 -5.25 2.81
N ARG A 31 9.80 -5.72 1.71
CA ARG A 31 8.42 -6.20 1.74
C ARG A 31 8.35 -7.74 1.61
N GLU A 32 8.05 -8.30 0.45
CA GLU A 32 8.07 -9.75 0.16
C GLU A 32 9.41 -10.16 -0.43
N ASN A 33 10.04 -9.24 -1.16
CA ASN A 33 11.26 -9.47 -1.92
C ASN A 33 11.08 -10.60 -2.94
N GLU A 34 9.97 -10.60 -3.66
CA GLU A 34 9.55 -11.66 -4.57
C GLU A 34 9.38 -11.13 -6.00
N GLY A 35 9.28 -12.05 -6.94
CA GLY A 35 8.96 -11.75 -8.32
C GLY A 35 7.82 -12.63 -8.82
N ASP A 36 6.82 -12.00 -9.43
CA ASP A 36 5.66 -12.66 -10.01
C ASP A 36 5.68 -12.61 -11.53
N LEU A 37 5.28 -13.71 -12.17
CA LEU A 37 4.88 -13.69 -13.58
C LEU A 37 3.49 -13.06 -13.66
N VAL A 38 3.37 -11.97 -14.42
CA VAL A 38 2.13 -11.22 -14.60
C VAL A 38 1.75 -11.18 -16.07
N MET A 39 0.47 -11.39 -16.39
CA MET A 39 -0.13 -11.10 -17.70
C MET A 39 -1.56 -10.59 -17.56
N ALA A 40 -2.07 -9.90 -18.59
CA ALA A 40 -3.48 -9.49 -18.61
C ALA A 40 -4.40 -10.72 -18.75
N ALA A 41 -5.39 -10.83 -17.86
CA ALA A 41 -6.26 -12.00 -17.78
C ALA A 41 -7.07 -12.28 -19.08
N GLN A 42 -7.40 -11.23 -19.81
CA GLN A 42 -8.12 -11.36 -21.09
C GLN A 42 -7.34 -12.14 -22.17
N PHE A 43 -6.02 -12.22 -22.05
CA PHE A 43 -5.15 -12.95 -22.97
C PHE A 43 -4.74 -14.34 -22.46
N ALA A 44 -5.28 -14.79 -21.31
CA ALA A 44 -4.94 -16.09 -20.78
C ALA A 44 -5.33 -17.24 -21.74
N THR A 45 -4.37 -18.10 -22.05
CA THR A 45 -4.58 -19.32 -22.87
C THR A 45 -4.19 -20.56 -22.05
N PRO A 46 -4.60 -21.77 -22.47
CA PRO A 46 -4.13 -22.98 -21.82
C PRO A 46 -2.60 -23.09 -21.75
N GLU A 47 -1.91 -22.61 -22.80
CA GLU A 47 -0.44 -22.63 -22.89
C GLU A 47 0.17 -21.66 -21.90
N SER A 48 -0.39 -20.42 -21.77
CA SER A 48 0.11 -19.44 -20.82
C SER A 48 -0.11 -19.89 -19.37
N VAL A 49 -1.26 -20.45 -19.05
CA VAL A 49 -1.53 -21.02 -17.72
C VAL A 49 -0.59 -22.19 -17.42
N ASN A 50 -0.36 -23.07 -18.40
CA ASN A 50 0.58 -24.18 -18.23
C ASN A 50 2.02 -23.67 -18.03
N PHE A 51 2.41 -22.60 -18.72
CA PHE A 51 3.71 -21.94 -18.53
C PHE A 51 3.84 -21.41 -17.10
N MET A 52 2.83 -20.68 -16.59
CA MET A 52 2.82 -20.16 -15.24
C MET A 52 2.97 -21.28 -14.21
N LEU A 53 2.18 -22.35 -14.32
CA LEU A 53 2.22 -23.48 -13.39
C LEU A 53 3.56 -24.23 -13.43
N LYS A 54 4.14 -24.40 -14.62
CA LYS A 54 5.41 -25.12 -14.81
C LYS A 54 6.61 -24.35 -14.31
N TYR A 55 6.66 -23.05 -14.58
CA TYR A 55 7.85 -22.24 -14.39
C TYR A 55 7.71 -21.25 -13.22
N GLY A 56 6.52 -20.74 -12.91
CA GLY A 56 6.26 -19.95 -11.72
C GLY A 56 6.27 -20.81 -10.46
N ARG A 57 5.45 -21.83 -10.43
CA ARG A 57 5.32 -22.83 -9.33
C ARG A 57 4.63 -22.34 -8.06
N GLY A 58 4.27 -21.06 -7.99
CA GLY A 58 3.58 -20.44 -6.86
C GLY A 58 2.07 -20.69 -6.88
N VAL A 59 1.30 -19.79 -6.32
CA VAL A 59 -0.16 -19.82 -6.27
C VAL A 59 -0.75 -19.03 -7.43
N LEU A 60 -1.45 -19.71 -8.35
CA LEU A 60 -2.09 -19.03 -9.48
C LEU A 60 -3.26 -18.18 -9.00
N CYS A 61 -3.12 -16.86 -9.13
CA CYS A 61 -4.08 -15.87 -8.68
C CYS A 61 -4.59 -14.99 -9.84
N THR A 62 -5.75 -14.37 -9.63
CA THR A 62 -6.35 -13.45 -10.59
C THR A 62 -6.76 -12.16 -9.89
N PRO A 63 -5.85 -11.15 -9.82
CA PRO A 63 -6.19 -9.82 -9.32
C PRO A 63 -7.29 -9.17 -10.14
N ILE A 64 -8.32 -8.65 -9.47
CA ILE A 64 -9.45 -7.94 -10.04
C ILE A 64 -9.77 -6.70 -9.20
N THR A 65 -10.46 -5.73 -9.80
CA THR A 65 -10.85 -4.52 -9.07
C THR A 65 -11.91 -4.81 -8.00
N ASN A 66 -11.96 -3.96 -6.98
CA ASN A 66 -13.01 -3.94 -5.97
C ASN A 66 -14.40 -3.96 -6.60
N GLN A 67 -14.64 -3.04 -7.54
CA GLN A 67 -15.90 -2.97 -8.28
C GLN A 67 -16.26 -4.31 -8.93
N ARG A 68 -15.27 -4.96 -9.59
CA ARG A 68 -15.52 -6.24 -10.28
C ARG A 68 -15.81 -7.37 -9.30
N CYS A 69 -15.16 -7.40 -8.14
CA CYS A 69 -15.51 -8.34 -7.06
C CYS A 69 -16.98 -8.22 -6.66
N HIS A 70 -17.46 -7.00 -6.45
CA HIS A 70 -18.86 -6.76 -6.11
C HIS A 70 -19.81 -7.17 -7.23
N GLU A 71 -19.53 -6.82 -8.49
CA GLU A 71 -20.35 -7.19 -9.66
C GLU A 71 -20.48 -8.72 -9.79
N LEU A 72 -19.41 -9.45 -9.50
CA LEU A 72 -19.40 -10.92 -9.56
C LEU A 72 -19.83 -11.59 -8.25
N GLY A 73 -20.19 -10.83 -7.21
CA GLY A 73 -20.60 -11.37 -5.91
C GLY A 73 -19.51 -12.22 -5.24
N LEU A 74 -18.25 -11.81 -5.36
CA LEU A 74 -17.10 -12.48 -4.74
C LEU A 74 -16.86 -11.92 -3.35
N ALA A 75 -17.21 -12.68 -2.32
CA ALA A 75 -16.94 -12.31 -0.93
C ALA A 75 -15.46 -12.57 -0.59
N HIS A 76 -14.95 -11.88 0.45
CA HIS A 76 -13.67 -12.23 1.05
C HIS A 76 -13.67 -13.68 1.52
N GLN A 77 -12.53 -14.35 1.43
CA GLN A 77 -12.39 -15.75 1.83
C GLN A 77 -12.62 -15.94 3.34
N VAL A 78 -12.31 -14.94 4.13
CA VAL A 78 -12.48 -14.92 5.59
C VAL A 78 -13.07 -13.59 6.03
N GLU A 79 -13.84 -13.61 7.12
CA GLU A 79 -14.41 -12.38 7.72
C GLU A 79 -13.32 -11.51 8.37
N SER A 80 -12.31 -12.15 8.98
CA SER A 80 -11.16 -11.48 9.59
C SER A 80 -9.87 -12.00 8.97
N ASN A 81 -9.16 -11.13 8.24
CA ASN A 81 -7.88 -11.46 7.63
C ASN A 81 -6.75 -11.31 8.68
N THR A 82 -6.12 -12.42 9.04
CA THR A 82 -5.00 -12.46 9.98
C THR A 82 -3.65 -12.76 9.30
N SER A 83 -3.61 -12.73 7.96
CA SER A 83 -2.36 -12.94 7.23
C SER A 83 -1.39 -11.77 7.46
N MET A 84 -0.10 -12.07 7.52
CA MET A 84 0.95 -11.11 7.87
C MET A 84 0.95 -9.86 6.95
N LEU A 85 0.66 -10.02 5.67
CA LEU A 85 0.63 -8.95 4.66
C LEU A 85 -0.78 -8.58 4.20
N GLY A 86 -1.81 -9.13 4.85
CA GLY A 86 -3.20 -8.81 4.55
C GLY A 86 -3.63 -9.19 3.13
N THR A 87 -3.06 -10.26 2.52
CA THR A 87 -3.38 -10.67 1.14
C THR A 87 -4.88 -10.91 0.99
N PRO A 88 -5.55 -10.16 0.10
CA PRO A 88 -7.01 -10.06 0.08
C PRO A 88 -7.64 -11.13 -0.81
N PHE A 89 -7.54 -12.40 -0.41
CA PHE A 89 -8.20 -13.50 -1.10
C PHE A 89 -9.73 -13.37 -1.04
N THR A 90 -10.36 -13.67 -2.17
CA THR A 90 -11.81 -13.95 -2.24
C THR A 90 -12.08 -15.44 -2.18
N VAL A 91 -13.35 -15.83 -2.14
CA VAL A 91 -13.75 -17.22 -2.40
C VAL A 91 -13.23 -17.67 -3.76
N THR A 92 -12.71 -18.90 -3.84
CA THR A 92 -12.22 -19.46 -5.10
C THR A 92 -13.36 -19.76 -6.06
N VAL A 93 -13.09 -19.72 -7.36
CA VAL A 93 -14.12 -19.90 -8.40
C VAL A 93 -13.64 -20.78 -9.54
N ASP A 94 -14.61 -21.40 -10.24
CA ASP A 94 -14.44 -21.99 -11.56
C ASP A 94 -15.58 -21.55 -12.49
N LYS A 95 -15.28 -21.34 -13.78
CA LYS A 95 -16.30 -21.12 -14.79
C LYS A 95 -17.12 -22.39 -14.97
N LEU A 96 -18.45 -22.28 -14.95
CA LEU A 96 -19.35 -23.43 -15.04
C LEU A 96 -19.48 -23.94 -16.46
N GLU A 97 -19.81 -23.06 -17.42
CA GLU A 97 -20.04 -23.44 -18.79
C GLU A 97 -18.74 -23.65 -19.57
N GLY A 98 -18.61 -24.79 -20.27
CA GLY A 98 -17.46 -25.11 -21.10
C GLY A 98 -16.20 -25.53 -20.35
N CYS A 99 -16.32 -25.81 -19.04
CA CYS A 99 -15.25 -26.38 -18.21
C CYS A 99 -15.63 -27.79 -17.74
N THR A 100 -14.62 -28.58 -17.32
CA THR A 100 -14.81 -29.92 -16.78
C THR A 100 -14.72 -29.89 -15.25
N THR A 101 -13.55 -30.25 -14.68
CA THR A 101 -13.34 -30.25 -13.22
C THR A 101 -12.72 -28.97 -12.68
N GLY A 102 -12.40 -27.99 -13.53
CA GLY A 102 -11.80 -26.71 -13.16
C GLY A 102 -10.27 -26.71 -13.03
N VAL A 103 -9.62 -27.89 -12.95
CA VAL A 103 -8.17 -28.00 -12.61
C VAL A 103 -7.25 -27.87 -13.82
N SER A 104 -7.69 -28.30 -15.02
CA SER A 104 -6.85 -28.29 -16.20
C SER A 104 -6.41 -26.86 -16.59
N SER A 105 -5.27 -26.70 -17.28
CA SER A 105 -4.86 -25.40 -17.80
C SER A 105 -5.91 -24.80 -18.74
N HIS A 106 -6.67 -25.64 -19.43
CA HIS A 106 -7.79 -25.21 -20.27
C HIS A 106 -8.92 -24.59 -19.43
N ASP A 107 -9.38 -25.28 -18.38
CA ASP A 107 -10.47 -24.82 -17.52
C ASP A 107 -10.06 -23.57 -16.74
N ARG A 108 -8.81 -23.54 -16.21
CA ARG A 108 -8.27 -22.37 -15.50
C ARG A 108 -8.16 -21.16 -16.42
N ALA A 109 -7.67 -21.33 -17.65
CA ALA A 109 -7.60 -20.24 -18.62
C ALA A 109 -9.00 -19.71 -18.98
N ALA A 110 -9.99 -20.60 -19.12
CA ALA A 110 -11.37 -20.22 -19.37
C ALA A 110 -11.96 -19.42 -18.18
N THR A 111 -11.68 -19.83 -16.95
CA THR A 111 -12.10 -19.13 -15.72
C THR A 111 -11.44 -17.75 -15.60
N ILE A 112 -10.12 -17.66 -15.82
CA ILE A 112 -9.37 -16.41 -15.79
C ILE A 112 -9.92 -15.41 -16.82
N ARG A 113 -10.15 -15.82 -18.07
CA ARG A 113 -10.76 -14.96 -19.09
C ARG A 113 -12.18 -14.52 -18.70
N ALA A 114 -12.99 -15.42 -18.13
CA ALA A 114 -14.34 -15.08 -17.70
C ALA A 114 -14.35 -14.02 -16.58
N LEU A 115 -13.37 -14.02 -15.68
CA LEU A 115 -13.22 -12.95 -14.67
C LEU A 115 -12.94 -11.59 -15.31
N ALA A 116 -12.22 -11.56 -16.44
CA ALA A 116 -11.93 -10.37 -17.22
C ALA A 116 -12.98 -10.00 -18.25
N ASP A 117 -14.03 -10.82 -18.43
CA ASP A 117 -15.10 -10.57 -19.37
C ASP A 117 -16.20 -9.71 -18.73
N PRO A 118 -16.45 -8.47 -19.19
CA PRO A 118 -17.48 -7.60 -18.59
C PRO A 118 -18.90 -8.16 -18.69
N THR A 119 -19.14 -9.14 -19.56
CA THR A 119 -20.45 -9.78 -19.73
C THR A 119 -20.71 -10.90 -18.72
N SER A 120 -19.68 -11.40 -18.03
CA SER A 120 -19.82 -12.42 -17.00
C SER A 120 -20.57 -11.90 -15.78
N THR A 121 -21.45 -12.73 -15.24
CA THR A 121 -22.30 -12.47 -14.08
C THR A 121 -21.94 -13.42 -12.91
N PRO A 122 -22.48 -13.24 -11.71
CA PRO A 122 -22.28 -14.16 -10.60
C PRO A 122 -22.58 -15.63 -10.93
N GLU A 123 -23.56 -15.88 -11.79
CA GLU A 123 -24.02 -17.21 -12.21
C GLU A 123 -23.06 -17.88 -13.19
N THR A 124 -22.11 -17.13 -13.76
CA THR A 124 -21.05 -17.68 -14.63
C THR A 124 -20.12 -18.62 -13.84
N PHE A 125 -20.04 -18.43 -12.52
CA PHE A 125 -19.03 -19.08 -11.67
C PHE A 125 -19.62 -20.00 -10.60
N GLY A 126 -19.07 -21.22 -10.51
CA GLY A 126 -19.19 -22.09 -9.35
C GLY A 126 -18.26 -21.66 -8.22
N ARG A 127 -18.67 -21.88 -6.98
CA ARG A 127 -17.95 -21.57 -5.74
C ARG A 127 -18.07 -22.74 -4.77
N PRO A 128 -16.97 -23.26 -4.16
CA PRO A 128 -15.57 -22.92 -4.44
C PRO A 128 -15.08 -23.46 -5.78
N GLY A 129 -13.91 -23.03 -6.24
CA GLY A 129 -13.25 -23.49 -7.46
C GLY A 129 -11.73 -23.55 -7.31
N HIS A 130 -10.99 -23.45 -8.43
CA HIS A 130 -9.54 -23.65 -8.49
C HIS A 130 -8.76 -22.38 -8.91
N ILE A 131 -9.44 -21.29 -9.22
CA ILE A 131 -8.83 -19.97 -9.41
C ILE A 131 -9.05 -19.12 -8.16
N ASN A 132 -8.00 -18.39 -7.77
CA ASN A 132 -7.95 -17.54 -6.60
C ASN A 132 -8.07 -16.06 -7.02
N PRO A 133 -9.26 -15.46 -7.05
CA PRO A 133 -9.36 -14.04 -7.28
C PRO A 133 -8.80 -13.25 -6.08
N LEU A 134 -8.11 -12.14 -6.36
CA LEU A 134 -7.58 -11.22 -5.35
C LEU A 134 -8.23 -9.85 -5.50
N TYR A 135 -8.58 -9.28 -4.38
CA TYR A 135 -9.23 -7.99 -4.25
C TYR A 135 -8.21 -6.86 -4.32
N ALA A 136 -8.07 -6.18 -5.45
CA ALA A 136 -7.16 -5.05 -5.56
C ALA A 136 -7.73 -3.81 -4.87
N GLN A 137 -6.90 -3.12 -4.11
CA GLN A 137 -7.27 -1.85 -3.48
C GLN A 137 -7.61 -0.80 -4.54
N ASP A 138 -8.66 -0.01 -4.28
CA ASP A 138 -8.96 1.16 -5.09
C ASP A 138 -7.74 2.10 -5.07
N ARG A 139 -7.39 2.72 -6.22
CA ARG A 139 -6.17 3.49 -6.44
C ARG A 139 -4.87 2.67 -6.50
N GLY A 140 -4.93 1.33 -6.43
CA GLY A 140 -3.85 0.42 -6.78
C GLY A 140 -2.56 0.60 -5.98
N VAL A 141 -1.39 0.56 -6.66
CA VAL A 141 -0.06 0.66 -6.02
C VAL A 141 0.16 1.95 -5.24
N LEU A 142 -0.64 2.99 -5.45
CA LEU A 142 -0.57 4.24 -4.70
C LEU A 142 -1.19 4.14 -3.29
N VAL A 143 -1.83 3.02 -2.97
CA VAL A 143 -2.37 2.70 -1.63
C VAL A 143 -1.67 1.50 -1.03
N ARG A 144 -1.47 0.43 -1.82
CA ARG A 144 -0.77 -0.79 -1.40
C ARG A 144 0.26 -1.19 -2.47
N ALA A 145 1.54 -1.14 -2.13
CA ALA A 145 2.65 -1.44 -3.04
C ALA A 145 2.86 -2.96 -3.22
N GLY A 146 1.81 -3.68 -3.61
CA GLY A 146 1.79 -5.14 -3.77
C GLY A 146 1.57 -5.57 -5.22
N HIS A 147 1.93 -6.83 -5.54
CA HIS A 147 1.78 -7.44 -6.86
C HIS A 147 0.32 -7.45 -7.34
N THR A 148 -0.65 -7.63 -6.43
CA THR A 148 -2.09 -7.56 -6.70
C THR A 148 -2.47 -6.23 -7.33
N GLU A 149 -2.09 -5.12 -6.68
CA GLU A 149 -2.38 -3.77 -7.14
C GLU A 149 -1.58 -3.42 -8.39
N ALA A 150 -0.29 -3.81 -8.44
CA ALA A 150 0.58 -3.55 -9.58
C ALA A 150 0.04 -4.15 -10.87
N SER A 151 -0.42 -5.40 -10.83
CA SER A 151 -0.92 -6.10 -12.00
C SER A 151 -2.23 -5.50 -12.54
N VAL A 152 -3.15 -5.08 -11.68
CA VAL A 152 -4.38 -4.39 -12.07
C VAL A 152 -4.07 -3.00 -12.65
N ASP A 153 -3.16 -2.26 -12.03
CA ASP A 153 -2.73 -0.94 -12.51
C ASP A 153 -2.04 -1.02 -13.86
N MET A 154 -1.17 -2.00 -14.06
CA MET A 154 -0.53 -2.23 -15.35
C MET A 154 -1.56 -2.50 -16.45
N CYS A 155 -2.57 -3.33 -16.20
CA CYS A 155 -3.67 -3.56 -17.15
C CYS A 155 -4.40 -2.25 -17.47
N ARG A 156 -4.73 -1.44 -16.46
CA ARG A 156 -5.40 -0.15 -16.64
C ARG A 156 -4.56 0.82 -17.46
N LEU A 157 -3.26 0.97 -17.13
CA LEU A 157 -2.33 1.85 -17.84
C LEU A 157 -2.08 1.40 -19.28
N ALA A 158 -2.12 0.09 -19.54
CA ALA A 158 -2.03 -0.48 -20.90
C ALA A 158 -3.33 -0.33 -21.70
N GLY A 159 -4.41 0.22 -21.12
CA GLY A 159 -5.72 0.34 -21.79
C GLY A 159 -6.47 -0.98 -21.93
N LEU A 160 -6.13 -1.97 -21.10
CA LEU A 160 -6.75 -3.28 -21.04
C LEU A 160 -7.83 -3.34 -19.95
N TYR A 161 -8.66 -4.39 -19.97
CA TYR A 161 -9.57 -4.63 -18.86
C TYR A 161 -8.77 -4.83 -17.56
N PRO A 162 -9.12 -4.15 -16.44
CA PRO A 162 -8.28 -4.08 -15.25
C PRO A 162 -8.35 -5.37 -14.41
N THR A 163 -7.95 -6.46 -15.02
CA THR A 163 -7.89 -7.81 -14.45
C THR A 163 -6.63 -8.49 -14.99
N ALA A 164 -5.82 -9.02 -14.10
CA ALA A 164 -4.60 -9.73 -14.45
C ALA A 164 -4.64 -11.18 -13.96
N THR A 165 -3.70 -12.00 -14.39
CA THR A 165 -3.33 -13.23 -13.71
C THR A 165 -1.86 -13.17 -13.32
N LEU A 166 -1.53 -13.69 -12.17
CA LEU A 166 -0.17 -13.73 -11.65
C LEU A 166 0.12 -15.04 -10.91
N ILE A 167 1.40 -15.33 -10.78
CA ILE A 167 1.92 -16.45 -10.01
C ILE A 167 3.34 -16.11 -9.55
N GLU A 168 3.66 -16.41 -8.31
CA GLU A 168 5.01 -16.19 -7.75
C GLU A 168 6.02 -17.15 -8.41
N ILE A 169 7.27 -16.70 -8.55
CA ILE A 169 8.36 -17.47 -9.13
C ILE A 169 9.21 -18.12 -8.03
N LEU A 170 9.19 -19.45 -8.01
CA LEU A 170 9.99 -20.27 -7.11
C LEU A 170 11.18 -20.88 -7.85
N ASN A 171 12.28 -21.07 -7.14
CA ASN A 171 13.41 -21.87 -7.56
C ASN A 171 13.03 -23.37 -7.67
N GLU A 172 13.88 -24.16 -8.31
CA GLU A 172 13.62 -25.62 -8.46
C GLU A 172 13.58 -26.37 -7.12
N ASP A 173 14.28 -25.87 -6.11
CA ASP A 173 14.29 -26.40 -4.75
C ASP A 173 13.07 -26.00 -3.91
N GLY A 174 12.16 -25.20 -4.48
CA GLY A 174 10.95 -24.70 -3.82
C GLY A 174 11.15 -23.44 -2.97
N THR A 175 12.34 -22.87 -2.93
CA THR A 175 12.57 -21.56 -2.31
C THR A 175 12.11 -20.43 -3.21
N MET A 176 11.82 -19.24 -2.64
CA MET A 176 11.44 -18.08 -3.45
C MET A 176 12.61 -17.57 -4.28
N ALA A 177 12.38 -17.34 -5.57
CA ALA A 177 13.37 -16.69 -6.43
C ALA A 177 13.53 -15.22 -6.05
N ARG A 178 14.79 -14.77 -5.95
CA ARG A 178 15.15 -13.37 -5.66
C ARG A 178 15.76 -12.74 -6.90
N MET A 179 16.06 -11.45 -6.88
CA MET A 179 16.52 -10.70 -8.07
C MET A 179 17.62 -11.42 -8.87
N PRO A 180 18.67 -12.03 -8.28
CA PRO A 180 19.68 -12.75 -9.07
C PRO A 180 19.11 -13.92 -9.87
N GLN A 181 18.22 -14.72 -9.30
CA GLN A 181 17.55 -15.84 -9.98
C GLN A 181 16.50 -15.35 -10.98
N LEU A 182 15.75 -14.29 -10.64
CA LEU A 182 14.77 -13.67 -11.54
C LEU A 182 15.41 -13.11 -12.81
N GLN A 183 16.62 -12.55 -12.74
CA GLN A 183 17.39 -12.11 -13.92
C GLN A 183 17.73 -13.29 -14.85
N VAL A 184 18.15 -14.43 -14.29
CA VAL A 184 18.43 -15.65 -15.06
C VAL A 184 17.13 -16.16 -15.71
N PHE A 185 16.08 -16.27 -14.94
CA PHE A 185 14.76 -16.71 -15.37
C PHE A 185 14.22 -15.84 -16.52
N ALA A 186 14.24 -14.52 -16.34
CA ALA A 186 13.76 -13.59 -17.35
C ALA A 186 14.55 -13.69 -18.66
N LYS A 187 15.87 -13.82 -18.56
CA LYS A 187 16.75 -14.00 -19.73
C LYS A 187 16.48 -15.32 -20.47
N GLU A 188 16.29 -16.43 -19.74
CA GLU A 188 16.00 -17.74 -20.34
C GLU A 188 14.66 -17.76 -21.08
N HIS A 189 13.68 -17.02 -20.60
CA HIS A 189 12.33 -16.97 -21.17
C HIS A 189 12.06 -15.74 -22.04
N GLY A 190 13.05 -14.86 -22.22
CA GLY A 190 12.90 -13.63 -23.02
C GLY A 190 11.89 -12.64 -22.43
N LEU A 191 11.83 -12.54 -21.10
CA LEU A 191 10.89 -11.71 -20.38
C LEU A 191 11.56 -10.44 -19.85
N LYS A 192 10.77 -9.40 -19.65
CA LYS A 192 11.19 -8.15 -19.00
C LYS A 192 10.93 -8.19 -17.52
N ILE A 193 11.80 -7.54 -16.75
CA ILE A 193 11.61 -7.33 -15.31
C ILE A 193 11.31 -5.86 -15.06
N MET A 194 10.25 -5.57 -14.29
CA MET A 194 9.86 -4.23 -13.85
C MET A 194 9.66 -4.23 -12.34
N THR A 195 9.99 -3.11 -11.67
CA THR A 195 9.77 -2.98 -10.21
C THR A 195 8.45 -2.27 -9.91
N ILE A 196 7.79 -2.65 -8.81
CA ILE A 196 6.62 -1.92 -8.30
C ILE A 196 7.00 -0.49 -7.92
N LYS A 197 8.22 -0.27 -7.45
CA LYS A 197 8.76 1.06 -7.16
C LYS A 197 8.76 1.99 -8.38
N ASP A 198 9.18 1.47 -9.54
CA ASP A 198 9.17 2.25 -10.79
C ASP A 198 7.74 2.52 -11.26
N LEU A 199 6.82 1.56 -11.10
CA LEU A 199 5.41 1.75 -11.41
C LEU A 199 4.77 2.83 -10.52
N ILE A 200 5.07 2.86 -9.23
CA ILE A 200 4.63 3.92 -8.30
C ILE A 200 5.17 5.28 -8.75
N ALA A 201 6.48 5.35 -9.06
CA ALA A 201 7.10 6.60 -9.52
C ALA A 201 6.48 7.09 -10.83
N TYR A 202 6.19 6.18 -11.75
CA TYR A 202 5.51 6.45 -13.01
C TYR A 202 4.11 7.03 -12.77
N ARG A 203 3.28 6.36 -11.94
CA ARG A 203 1.93 6.82 -11.61
C ARG A 203 1.92 8.16 -10.89
N LEU A 204 2.83 8.36 -9.93
CA LEU A 204 2.99 9.65 -9.22
C LEU A 204 3.40 10.79 -10.15
N LYS A 205 4.10 10.50 -11.24
CA LYS A 205 4.45 11.48 -12.28
C LYS A 205 3.26 11.80 -13.20
N MET A 206 2.48 10.76 -13.56
CA MET A 206 1.36 10.89 -14.51
C MET A 206 0.05 11.32 -13.85
N GLU A 207 -0.15 10.95 -12.59
CA GLU A 207 -1.38 11.19 -11.84
C GLU A 207 -1.15 12.17 -10.69
N SER A 208 -1.76 13.33 -10.74
CA SER A 208 -1.83 14.23 -9.59
C SER A 208 -3.01 13.82 -8.70
N LEU A 209 -2.73 13.23 -7.55
CA LEU A 209 -3.75 12.81 -6.57
C LEU A 209 -4.29 13.97 -5.75
N VAL A 210 -3.52 15.06 -5.68
CA VAL A 210 -3.83 16.22 -4.88
C VAL A 210 -3.73 17.50 -5.70
N GLU A 211 -4.47 18.50 -5.28
CA GLU A 211 -4.42 19.88 -5.74
C GLU A 211 -3.77 20.73 -4.65
N LYS A 212 -2.75 21.51 -5.01
CA LYS A 212 -2.08 22.46 -4.10
C LYS A 212 -2.90 23.74 -4.04
N GLY A 213 -3.22 24.21 -2.84
CA GLY A 213 -3.86 25.51 -2.61
C GLY A 213 -2.85 26.65 -2.43
N GLU A 214 -3.36 27.79 -2.00
CA GLU A 214 -2.56 29.00 -1.77
C GLU A 214 -1.66 28.86 -0.53
N GLU A 215 -0.49 29.44 -0.60
CA GLU A 215 0.45 29.52 0.51
C GLU A 215 0.22 30.79 1.32
N VAL A 216 0.18 30.64 2.64
CA VAL A 216 0.02 31.77 3.56
C VAL A 216 1.01 31.70 4.70
N ASP A 217 1.33 32.88 5.25
CA ASP A 217 2.10 33.02 6.46
C ASP A 217 1.27 32.59 7.67
N MET A 218 1.85 31.76 8.55
CA MET A 218 1.13 31.15 9.68
C MET A 218 1.95 31.26 10.98
N PRO A 219 1.83 32.39 11.72
CA PRO A 219 2.36 32.47 13.06
C PRO A 219 1.55 31.60 14.02
N THR A 220 2.25 30.77 14.78
CA THR A 220 1.65 29.90 15.80
C THR A 220 2.36 30.06 17.15
N LYS A 221 1.79 29.56 18.23
CA LYS A 221 2.45 29.55 19.54
C LYS A 221 3.68 28.59 19.59
N TYR A 222 3.88 27.75 18.58
CA TYR A 222 5.00 26.81 18.47
C TYR A 222 6.08 27.23 17.50
N GLY A 223 5.86 28.34 16.76
CA GLY A 223 6.77 28.86 15.78
C GLY A 223 6.07 29.54 14.62
N HIS A 224 6.86 29.98 13.66
CA HIS A 224 6.43 30.71 12.49
C HIS A 224 6.65 29.85 11.23
N PHE A 225 5.57 29.52 10.52
CA PHE A 225 5.55 28.59 9.40
C PHE A 225 4.88 29.22 8.18
N HIS A 226 5.09 28.61 7.01
CA HIS A 226 4.22 28.77 5.85
C HIS A 226 3.24 27.62 5.82
N LEU A 227 1.95 27.91 5.63
CA LEU A 227 0.89 26.91 5.54
C LEU A 227 0.44 26.76 4.09
N ILE A 228 0.40 25.52 3.60
CA ILE A 228 -0.13 25.18 2.29
C ILE A 228 -1.20 24.09 2.47
N PRO A 229 -2.47 24.35 2.07
CA PRO A 229 -3.48 23.31 2.04
C PRO A 229 -3.35 22.47 0.75
N PHE A 230 -3.73 21.21 0.83
CA PHE A 230 -3.80 20.28 -0.30
C PHE A 230 -5.16 19.59 -0.28
N ARG A 231 -5.85 19.56 -1.42
CA ARG A 231 -7.11 18.85 -1.58
C ARG A 231 -6.88 17.55 -2.31
N GLN A 232 -7.31 16.43 -1.73
CA GLN A 232 -7.32 15.14 -2.41
C GLN A 232 -8.41 15.13 -3.48
N LYS A 233 -8.05 14.81 -4.73
CA LYS A 233 -9.00 14.82 -5.87
C LYS A 233 -10.10 13.75 -5.74
N SER A 234 -9.77 12.60 -5.14
CA SER A 234 -10.75 11.59 -4.78
C SER A 234 -11.24 11.79 -3.35
N GLY A 235 -12.53 11.94 -3.14
CA GLY A 235 -13.10 12.09 -1.79
C GLY A 235 -13.02 13.48 -1.16
N GLY A 236 -12.29 14.44 -1.77
CA GLY A 236 -12.28 15.86 -1.37
C GLY A 236 -11.64 16.15 0.00
N LEU A 237 -10.93 15.21 0.61
CA LEU A 237 -10.24 15.44 1.88
C LEU A 237 -9.17 16.53 1.73
N GLU A 238 -9.08 17.40 2.72
CA GLU A 238 -8.10 18.49 2.76
C GLU A 238 -7.01 18.19 3.79
N HIS A 239 -5.77 18.35 3.37
CA HIS A 239 -4.55 18.14 4.15
C HIS A 239 -3.79 19.44 4.29
N ILE A 240 -2.92 19.54 5.29
CA ILE A 240 -2.18 20.78 5.56
C ILE A 240 -0.70 20.46 5.68
N ALA A 241 0.14 21.22 4.97
CA ALA A 241 1.58 21.26 5.21
C ALA A 241 1.96 22.54 5.92
N LEU A 242 2.66 22.44 7.05
CA LEU A 242 3.33 23.54 7.73
C LEU A 242 4.82 23.42 7.43
N ILE A 243 5.39 24.46 6.83
CA ILE A 243 6.72 24.44 6.23
C ILE A 243 7.56 25.54 6.88
N LYS A 244 8.83 25.24 7.13
CA LYS A 244 9.82 26.21 7.56
C LYS A 244 11.12 26.07 6.77
N GLY A 245 11.68 27.19 6.33
CA GLY A 245 12.94 27.24 5.59
C GLY A 245 12.86 26.67 4.17
N GLU A 246 14.01 26.54 3.54
CA GLU A 246 14.18 26.05 2.16
C GLU A 246 15.18 24.91 2.13
N TRP A 247 15.11 24.05 1.11
CA TRP A 247 16.03 22.92 0.88
C TRP A 247 16.23 22.63 -0.59
N LYS A 248 17.30 21.91 -0.89
CA LYS A 248 17.60 21.37 -2.21
C LYS A 248 17.20 19.90 -2.28
N ASP A 249 17.07 19.35 -3.49
CA ASP A 249 16.62 17.96 -3.71
C ASP A 249 17.51 16.90 -3.05
N ASP A 250 18.79 17.17 -2.83
CA ASP A 250 19.76 16.25 -2.21
C ASP A 250 19.92 16.43 -0.69
N GLU A 251 19.26 17.44 -0.10
CA GLU A 251 19.35 17.72 1.32
C GLU A 251 18.29 16.97 2.13
N PRO A 252 18.67 16.29 3.23
CA PRO A 252 17.70 15.68 4.14
C PRO A 252 16.88 16.75 4.89
N VAL A 253 15.56 16.62 4.84
CA VAL A 253 14.60 17.53 5.48
C VAL A 253 14.00 16.87 6.72
N LEU A 254 13.86 17.61 7.81
CA LEU A 254 13.15 17.12 9.00
C LEU A 254 11.65 17.08 8.71
N VAL A 255 11.03 15.89 8.76
CA VAL A 255 9.64 15.68 8.37
C VAL A 255 8.84 14.96 9.46
N ARG A 256 7.68 15.50 9.77
CA ARG A 256 6.62 14.78 10.50
C ARG A 256 5.43 14.58 9.58
N VAL A 257 5.03 13.33 9.37
CA VAL A 257 3.73 13.00 8.79
C VAL A 257 2.78 12.66 9.95
N HIS A 258 1.82 13.52 10.20
CA HIS A 258 0.86 13.40 11.31
C HIS A 258 -0.52 13.08 10.75
N SER A 259 -1.13 11.98 11.19
CA SER A 259 -2.53 11.68 10.88
C SER A 259 -3.43 12.33 11.93
N SER A 260 -4.49 12.99 11.49
CA SER A 260 -5.40 13.72 12.37
C SER A 260 -5.95 12.86 13.51
N CYS A 261 -6.10 13.50 14.64
CA CYS A 261 -6.68 12.92 15.84
C CYS A 261 -7.51 14.01 16.54
N ALA A 262 -8.76 14.19 16.16
CA ALA A 262 -9.59 15.28 16.66
C ALA A 262 -9.63 15.32 18.21
N THR A 263 -9.69 14.16 18.86
CA THR A 263 -9.72 14.10 20.33
C THR A 263 -8.39 14.57 20.94
N GLY A 264 -7.23 14.18 20.39
CA GLY A 264 -5.92 14.58 20.91
C GLY A 264 -5.51 15.97 20.44
N ASP A 265 -5.61 16.25 19.14
CA ASP A 265 -5.06 17.46 18.54
C ASP A 265 -5.88 18.72 18.86
N ILE A 266 -7.23 18.58 18.96
CA ILE A 266 -8.14 19.72 19.19
C ILE A 266 -8.55 19.81 20.67
N PHE A 267 -8.95 18.68 21.27
CA PHE A 267 -9.52 18.67 22.61
C PHE A 267 -8.52 18.29 23.70
N GLY A 268 -7.26 18.00 23.37
CA GLY A 268 -6.22 17.67 24.33
C GLY A 268 -6.52 16.39 25.13
N SER A 269 -7.11 15.37 24.47
CA SER A 269 -7.42 14.10 25.13
C SER A 269 -6.15 13.43 25.63
N GLU A 270 -6.12 13.06 26.90
CA GLU A 270 -5.02 12.32 27.53
C GLU A 270 -5.04 10.81 27.23
N ARG A 271 -6.04 10.29 26.50
CA ARG A 271 -6.12 8.87 26.10
C ARG A 271 -5.09 8.46 25.04
N CYS A 272 -4.46 9.43 24.36
CA CYS A 272 -3.41 9.23 23.38
C CYS A 272 -2.30 10.28 23.55
N ASP A 273 -1.27 10.15 22.75
CA ASP A 273 -0.13 11.08 22.69
C ASP A 273 -0.11 11.97 21.42
N CYS A 274 -1.21 11.98 20.65
CA CYS A 274 -1.24 12.61 19.32
C CYS A 274 -1.01 14.11 19.38
N GLY A 275 -1.76 14.86 20.18
CA GLY A 275 -1.64 16.30 20.32
C GLY A 275 -0.24 16.72 20.76
N ASP A 276 0.32 16.04 21.77
CA ASP A 276 1.66 16.31 22.28
C ASP A 276 2.73 16.04 21.22
N GLN A 277 2.57 14.95 20.42
CA GLN A 277 3.46 14.67 19.29
C GLN A 277 3.38 15.75 18.21
N LEU A 278 2.17 16.25 17.90
CA LEU A 278 2.00 17.34 16.93
C LEU A 278 2.71 18.60 17.39
N HIS A 279 2.49 19.01 18.63
CA HIS A 279 3.12 20.19 19.21
C HIS A 279 4.64 20.08 19.25
N LYS A 280 5.15 18.94 19.72
CA LYS A 280 6.58 18.66 19.75
C LYS A 280 7.22 18.66 18.36
N ALA A 281 6.51 18.13 17.34
CA ALA A 281 7.00 18.16 15.96
C ALA A 281 7.15 19.60 15.44
N LEU A 282 6.18 20.48 15.72
CA LEU A 282 6.24 21.88 15.36
C LEU A 282 7.42 22.59 16.04
N GLU A 283 7.61 22.38 17.34
CA GLU A 283 8.74 22.93 18.10
C GLU A 283 10.09 22.43 17.57
N MET A 284 10.18 21.15 17.20
CA MET A 284 11.40 20.57 16.62
C MET A 284 11.74 21.19 15.27
N VAL A 285 10.76 21.38 14.39
CA VAL A 285 10.95 22.04 13.09
C VAL A 285 11.30 23.51 13.27
N GLU A 286 10.65 24.22 14.20
CA GLU A 286 11.00 25.60 14.55
C GLU A 286 12.45 25.73 15.00
N LYS A 287 12.89 24.85 15.90
CA LYS A 287 14.26 24.83 16.43
C LYS A 287 15.30 24.46 15.37
N GLU A 288 14.98 23.52 14.48
CA GLU A 288 15.84 23.12 13.36
C GLU A 288 15.97 24.28 12.34
N GLY A 289 14.96 25.16 12.24
CA GLY A 289 14.88 26.25 11.27
C GLY A 289 14.52 25.77 9.86
N ARG A 290 14.33 24.48 9.65
CA ARG A 290 14.02 23.87 8.35
C ARG A 290 13.26 22.56 8.52
N GLY A 291 12.10 22.39 7.85
CA GLY A 291 11.35 21.15 7.90
C GLY A 291 9.89 21.26 7.49
N VAL A 292 9.20 20.14 7.57
CA VAL A 292 7.78 20.00 7.21
C VAL A 292 7.04 19.24 8.29
N VAL A 293 5.91 19.79 8.75
CA VAL A 293 4.88 19.03 9.46
C VAL A 293 3.69 18.87 8.52
N LEU A 294 3.51 17.67 8.00
CA LEU A 294 2.39 17.30 7.12
C LEU A 294 1.26 16.70 7.95
N TYR A 295 0.16 17.44 8.05
CA TYR A 295 -1.05 17.04 8.75
C TYR A 295 -2.04 16.42 7.76
N LEU A 296 -2.21 15.11 7.84
CA LEU A 296 -3.12 14.34 6.98
C LEU A 296 -4.46 14.16 7.68
N ASN A 297 -5.54 14.55 7.03
CA ASN A 297 -6.90 14.34 7.51
C ASN A 297 -7.31 12.88 7.31
N GLN A 298 -6.77 12.00 8.17
CA GLN A 298 -6.98 10.54 8.20
C GLN A 298 -7.25 10.10 9.64
N GLU A 299 -8.40 10.53 10.17
CA GLU A 299 -8.83 10.28 11.55
C GLU A 299 -8.84 8.79 11.90
N GLY A 300 -8.38 8.47 13.12
CA GLY A 300 -8.39 7.10 13.63
C GLY A 300 -7.52 6.13 12.83
N SER A 301 -6.41 6.59 12.24
CA SER A 301 -5.58 5.78 11.33
C SER A 301 -6.33 5.32 10.06
N GLY A 302 -7.25 6.14 9.57
CA GLY A 302 -8.04 5.88 8.36
C GLY A 302 -9.45 5.34 8.59
N ILE A 303 -9.78 4.86 9.78
CA ILE A 303 -11.11 4.28 10.08
C ILE A 303 -12.20 5.34 10.36
N GLY A 304 -11.80 6.59 10.56
CA GLY A 304 -12.71 7.70 10.83
C GLY A 304 -13.06 7.86 12.32
N LEU A 305 -13.68 9.02 12.66
CA LEU A 305 -13.99 9.39 14.04
C LEU A 305 -15.00 8.45 14.68
N MET A 306 -16.07 8.09 13.96
CA MET A 306 -17.14 7.24 14.52
C MET A 306 -16.61 5.86 14.93
N ALA A 307 -15.86 5.20 14.06
CA ALA A 307 -15.26 3.91 14.37
C ALA A 307 -14.21 4.00 15.49
N LYS A 308 -13.42 5.08 15.52
CA LYS A 308 -12.48 5.35 16.62
C LYS A 308 -13.18 5.48 17.98
N ILE A 309 -14.31 6.18 18.06
CA ILE A 309 -15.08 6.31 19.31
C ILE A 309 -15.71 4.96 19.72
N ALA A 310 -16.19 4.17 18.76
CA ALA A 310 -16.63 2.79 19.01
C ALA A 310 -15.48 1.91 19.56
N ALA A 311 -14.27 2.03 19.00
CA ALA A 311 -13.09 1.36 19.54
C ALA A 311 -12.74 1.80 20.95
N TYR A 312 -12.89 3.10 21.29
CA TYR A 312 -12.73 3.58 22.67
C TYR A 312 -13.73 2.93 23.63
N LYS A 313 -14.97 2.69 23.19
CA LYS A 313 -15.98 2.01 24.00
C LYS A 313 -15.57 0.57 24.30
N LEU A 314 -15.09 -0.17 23.30
CA LEU A 314 -14.57 -1.53 23.48
C LEU A 314 -13.33 -1.55 24.39
N GLN A 315 -12.47 -0.54 24.32
CA GLN A 315 -11.32 -0.40 25.23
C GLN A 315 -11.73 -0.21 26.69
N GLU A 316 -12.85 0.48 26.96
CA GLU A 316 -13.45 0.59 28.31
C GLU A 316 -13.96 -0.77 28.80
N GLU A 317 -14.35 -1.66 27.90
CA GLU A 317 -14.78 -3.03 28.18
C GLU A 317 -13.61 -4.03 28.30
N GLY A 318 -12.35 -3.55 28.11
CA GLY A 318 -11.14 -4.33 28.35
C GLY A 318 -10.37 -4.77 27.11
N TYR A 319 -10.87 -4.51 25.89
CA TYR A 319 -10.09 -4.75 24.65
C TYR A 319 -8.86 -3.86 24.60
N ASP A 320 -7.82 -4.29 23.90
CA ASP A 320 -6.74 -3.38 23.51
C ASP A 320 -7.07 -2.68 22.16
N THR A 321 -6.21 -1.77 21.73
CA THR A 321 -6.46 -0.98 20.52
C THR A 321 -6.53 -1.84 19.24
N VAL A 322 -5.72 -2.89 19.16
CA VAL A 322 -5.68 -3.79 17.98
C VAL A 322 -6.95 -4.65 17.96
N ASP A 323 -7.25 -5.30 19.09
CA ASP A 323 -8.42 -6.17 19.21
C ASP A 323 -9.74 -5.41 19.03
N ALA A 324 -9.81 -4.16 19.51
CA ALA A 324 -10.98 -3.29 19.31
C ALA A 324 -11.21 -2.97 17.82
N ASN A 325 -10.15 -2.66 17.06
CA ASN A 325 -10.26 -2.39 15.63
C ASN A 325 -10.66 -3.66 14.85
N VAL A 326 -10.05 -4.79 15.13
CA VAL A 326 -10.39 -6.08 14.50
C VAL A 326 -11.85 -6.47 14.81
N HIS A 327 -12.31 -6.28 16.05
CA HIS A 327 -13.70 -6.55 16.44
C HIS A 327 -14.71 -5.69 15.64
N LEU A 328 -14.32 -4.49 15.23
CA LEU A 328 -15.12 -3.59 14.41
C LEU A 328 -14.96 -3.84 12.90
N GLY A 329 -14.17 -4.85 12.50
CA GLY A 329 -13.93 -5.21 11.09
C GLY A 329 -12.91 -4.33 10.37
N TYR A 330 -12.03 -3.64 11.11
CA TYR A 330 -10.99 -2.79 10.53
C TYR A 330 -9.60 -3.39 10.71
N ASP A 331 -8.73 -3.20 9.72
CA ASP A 331 -7.31 -3.46 9.88
C ASP A 331 -6.69 -2.49 10.90
N PRO A 332 -5.61 -2.90 11.58
CA PRO A 332 -4.95 -2.06 12.58
C PRO A 332 -4.41 -0.73 12.04
N ASP A 333 -4.08 -0.65 10.76
CA ASP A 333 -3.60 0.56 10.08
C ASP A 333 -4.13 0.63 8.64
N GLN A 334 -5.07 1.55 8.39
CA GLN A 334 -5.69 1.81 7.08
C GLN A 334 -5.24 3.15 6.46
N ARG A 335 -4.09 3.68 6.90
CA ARG A 335 -3.59 4.96 6.38
C ARG A 335 -3.15 4.87 4.92
N ASP A 336 -3.53 5.89 4.17
CA ASP A 336 -3.05 6.11 2.80
C ASP A 336 -1.72 6.89 2.84
N TYR A 337 -0.62 6.19 2.59
CA TYR A 337 0.71 6.80 2.54
C TYR A 337 1.01 7.50 1.21
N GLY A 338 0.29 7.15 0.13
CA GLY A 338 0.51 7.67 -1.20
C GLY A 338 0.21 9.16 -1.32
N VAL A 339 -0.88 9.64 -0.70
CA VAL A 339 -1.22 11.07 -0.65
C VAL A 339 -0.13 11.84 0.09
N GLY A 340 0.30 11.35 1.25
CA GLY A 340 1.37 11.98 2.03
C GLY A 340 2.69 12.06 1.27
N ALA A 341 3.07 10.97 0.60
CA ALA A 341 4.28 10.91 -0.21
C ALA A 341 4.22 11.88 -1.39
N GLN A 342 3.08 11.97 -2.09
CA GLN A 342 2.93 12.90 -3.19
C GLN A 342 3.01 14.36 -2.74
N ILE A 343 2.37 14.72 -1.63
CA ILE A 343 2.47 16.07 -1.06
C ILE A 343 3.94 16.41 -0.75
N LEU A 344 4.67 15.52 -0.06
CA LEU A 344 6.09 15.74 0.25
C LEU A 344 6.93 15.92 -1.02
N ARG A 345 6.70 15.12 -2.07
CA ARG A 345 7.38 15.27 -3.35
C ARG A 345 7.05 16.58 -4.05
N MET A 346 5.80 17.06 -4.00
CA MET A 346 5.39 18.38 -4.53
C MET A 346 6.05 19.53 -3.78
N LEU A 347 6.38 19.34 -2.50
CA LEU A 347 7.13 20.28 -1.68
C LEU A 347 8.65 20.21 -1.91
N GLY A 348 9.13 19.37 -2.85
CA GLY A 348 10.56 19.22 -3.14
C GLY A 348 11.31 18.27 -2.20
N VAL A 349 10.63 17.61 -1.25
CA VAL A 349 11.27 16.63 -0.38
C VAL A 349 11.61 15.37 -1.19
N ARG A 350 12.87 14.96 -1.14
CA ARG A 350 13.38 13.70 -1.74
C ARG A 350 14.03 12.84 -0.68
N LYS A 351 14.80 13.46 0.21
CA LYS A 351 15.46 12.84 1.35
C LYS A 351 14.87 13.42 2.63
N MET A 352 14.65 12.58 3.64
CA MET A 352 14.09 13.09 4.88
C MET A 352 14.69 12.41 6.12
N ARG A 353 14.72 13.19 7.19
CA ARG A 353 14.86 12.74 8.57
C ARG A 353 13.46 12.65 9.15
N LEU A 354 12.92 11.41 9.27
CA LEU A 354 11.51 11.19 9.60
C LEU A 354 11.29 11.13 11.11
N MET A 355 10.48 12.05 11.63
CA MET A 355 10.01 12.01 13.02
C MET A 355 8.94 10.93 13.20
N THR A 356 9.35 9.76 13.67
CA THR A 356 8.43 8.63 13.91
C THR A 356 8.98 7.64 14.94
N ASN A 357 8.06 6.99 15.65
CA ASN A 357 8.35 5.82 16.49
C ASN A 357 7.77 4.54 15.85
N ASN A 358 7.15 4.63 14.66
CA ASN A 358 6.51 3.53 13.95
C ASN A 358 7.37 3.08 12.75
N PRO A 359 7.99 1.89 12.78
CA PRO A 359 8.80 1.39 11.67
C PRO A 359 8.00 1.10 10.40
N VAL A 360 6.73 0.68 10.51
CA VAL A 360 5.85 0.43 9.34
C VAL A 360 5.61 1.71 8.54
N LYS A 361 5.54 2.86 9.21
CA LYS A 361 5.39 4.17 8.56
C LYS A 361 6.58 4.52 7.66
N ARG A 362 7.78 4.07 8.02
CA ARG A 362 8.98 4.22 7.23
C ARG A 362 8.86 3.47 5.90
N VAL A 363 8.59 2.18 5.97
CA VAL A 363 8.44 1.30 4.78
C VAL A 363 7.36 1.86 3.83
N GLY A 364 6.24 2.33 4.39
CA GLY A 364 5.16 2.93 3.61
C GLY A 364 5.60 4.15 2.79
N LEU A 365 6.50 5.00 3.27
CA LEU A 365 6.98 6.19 2.55
C LEU A 365 8.11 5.88 1.56
N GLU A 366 9.03 4.98 1.92
CA GLU A 366 10.13 4.53 1.05
C GLU A 366 9.61 3.88 -0.22
N ALA A 367 8.53 3.10 -0.14
CA ALA A 367 7.86 2.50 -1.28
C ALA A 367 7.40 3.53 -2.34
N TYR A 368 7.19 4.78 -1.93
CA TYR A 368 6.81 5.88 -2.84
C TYR A 368 7.99 6.75 -3.31
N GLY A 369 9.22 6.24 -3.21
CA GLY A 369 10.42 6.89 -3.72
C GLY A 369 10.91 8.09 -2.90
N LEU A 370 10.63 8.09 -1.61
CA LEU A 370 11.20 9.00 -0.62
C LEU A 370 12.33 8.29 0.12
N GLU A 371 13.52 8.88 0.18
CA GLU A 371 14.66 8.31 0.92
C GLU A 371 14.60 8.76 2.38
N ILE A 372 14.52 7.81 3.32
CA ILE A 372 14.59 8.09 4.75
C ILE A 372 16.02 7.88 5.24
N THR A 373 16.73 8.98 5.45
CA THR A 373 18.14 8.98 5.88
C THR A 373 18.30 8.75 7.36
N GLU A 374 17.29 9.12 8.18
CA GLU A 374 17.35 9.03 9.64
C GLU A 374 15.93 8.89 10.23
N ASN A 375 15.78 8.04 11.25
CA ASN A 375 14.62 8.05 12.13
C ASN A 375 14.88 8.97 13.32
N VAL A 376 14.08 10.00 13.46
CA VAL A 376 14.12 10.94 14.59
C VAL A 376 13.04 10.55 15.60
N PRO A 377 13.39 10.12 16.83
CA PRO A 377 12.41 9.77 17.83
C PRO A 377 11.51 10.94 18.23
N ILE A 378 10.21 10.68 18.38
CA ILE A 378 9.24 11.67 18.85
C ILE A 378 8.42 11.07 20.00
N GLU A 379 9.13 10.71 21.08
CA GLU A 379 8.52 10.07 22.25
C GLU A 379 7.93 11.10 23.18
N ILE A 380 6.74 10.79 23.71
CA ILE A 380 6.04 11.56 24.75
C ILE A 380 6.04 10.74 26.02
N THR A 381 6.26 11.39 27.15
CA THR A 381 6.20 10.73 28.45
C THR A 381 4.79 10.21 28.71
N PRO A 382 4.62 8.91 29.02
CA PRO A 382 3.32 8.34 29.32
C PRO A 382 2.63 9.04 30.50
N ASN A 383 1.30 9.12 30.46
CA ASN A 383 0.45 9.52 31.54
C ASN A 383 -0.42 8.32 32.01
N PRO A 384 -1.11 8.40 33.16
CA PRO A 384 -1.93 7.28 33.66
C PRO A 384 -3.05 6.81 32.71
N TYR A 385 -3.51 7.68 31.81
CA TYR A 385 -4.61 7.39 30.88
C TYR A 385 -4.14 6.78 29.55
N ASN A 386 -2.91 7.08 29.09
CA ASN A 386 -2.40 6.59 27.81
C ASN A 386 -1.33 5.50 27.93
N GLU A 387 -0.87 5.16 29.11
CA GLU A 387 0.21 4.17 29.32
C GLU A 387 -0.14 2.82 28.66
N ARG A 388 -1.37 2.32 28.88
CA ARG A 388 -1.83 1.07 28.27
C ARG A 388 -1.83 1.14 26.74
N TYR A 389 -2.29 2.24 26.16
CA TYR A 389 -2.29 2.50 24.73
C TYR A 389 -0.87 2.50 24.14
N LEU A 390 0.07 3.17 24.79
CA LEU A 390 1.47 3.22 24.36
C LEU A 390 2.17 1.86 24.49
N ARG A 391 1.85 1.07 25.54
CA ARG A 391 2.32 -0.31 25.67
C ARG A 391 1.81 -1.19 24.51
N THR A 392 0.54 -1.11 24.17
CA THR A 392 -0.03 -1.85 23.02
C THR A 392 0.68 -1.47 21.72
N LYS A 393 0.97 -0.19 21.49
CA LYS A 393 1.77 0.26 20.32
C LYS A 393 3.15 -0.38 20.30
N LYS A 394 3.85 -0.44 21.44
CA LYS A 394 5.16 -1.06 21.55
C LYS A 394 5.09 -2.58 21.30
N ASP A 395 4.23 -3.25 22.07
CA ASP A 395 4.27 -4.71 22.19
C ASP A 395 3.59 -5.43 21.02
N ARG A 396 2.57 -4.81 20.42
CA ARG A 396 1.76 -5.42 19.35
C ARG A 396 1.93 -4.76 17.97
N MET A 397 2.35 -3.49 17.92
CA MET A 397 2.51 -2.74 16.67
C MET A 397 3.97 -2.39 16.36
N GLY A 398 4.94 -2.94 17.12
CA GLY A 398 6.36 -2.80 16.86
C GLY A 398 6.93 -1.39 17.00
N HIS A 399 6.25 -0.48 17.71
CA HIS A 399 6.76 0.87 17.94
C HIS A 399 8.02 0.87 18.81
N THR A 400 8.99 1.68 18.42
CA THR A 400 10.24 1.91 19.19
C THR A 400 9.98 2.94 20.29
N LEU A 401 9.42 2.51 21.41
CA LEU A 401 9.13 3.36 22.57
C LEU A 401 9.94 2.92 23.78
N HIS A 402 10.53 3.89 24.51
CA HIS A 402 11.30 3.65 25.71
C HIS A 402 10.47 4.14 26.92
N PHE A 403 10.07 3.21 27.78
CA PHE A 403 9.42 3.56 29.06
C PHE A 403 10.52 3.59 30.13
N ASN A 404 10.78 4.77 30.70
CA ASN A 404 11.59 4.84 31.92
C ASN A 404 10.84 4.05 33.02
N LYS A 405 11.60 3.16 33.68
CA LYS A 405 11.11 2.36 34.81
C LYS A 405 10.80 3.24 36.00
#